data_5e065e20cb48d4186f16cad1f9532a8b
#
_entry.id   5e065e20cb48d4186f16cad1f9532a8b
#
_cell.length_a   1.000
_cell.length_b   1.000
_cell.length_c   1.000
_cell.angle_alpha   90.00
_cell.angle_beta   90.00
_cell.angle_gamma   90.00
#
_symmetry.space_group_name_H-M   'P 1'
#
loop_
_entity.id
_entity.type
_entity.pdbx_description
1 polymer ?
#
loop_
_entity_poly.entity_id
_entity_poly.type
_entity_poly.pdbx_seq_one_letter_code
_entity_poly.pdbx_strand_id
1 'polypeptide(L)'
;MSKDFYLGVFEALKSSPYADPNKLLLTGKKGSYVLETVDPDYLALSQHYNENIQKVKSLVDIQDEIFKLTTNFDAALVLEGEQWVTENIPGVKAMTTGFESIDIVLDYVDKGVAITALADKLGISMDQVMAFGDNLNDLHMMQVVGHPVAPENARP
;
A
#
# COMPACT_ATOMS: atom_id res chain seq x y z
N MET A 1 2.38 7.42 8.69
CA MET A 1 1.73 6.73 9.82
C MET A 1 2.58 6.92 11.07
N SER A 2 1.94 7.19 12.23
CA SER A 2 2.68 7.21 13.51
C SER A 2 3.16 5.80 13.89
N LYS A 3 4.15 5.70 14.78
CA LYS A 3 4.67 4.41 15.24
C LYS A 3 3.58 3.56 15.90
N ASP A 4 2.84 4.13 16.84
CA ASP A 4 1.76 3.43 17.54
C ASP A 4 0.68 2.95 16.58
N PHE A 5 0.40 3.73 15.52
CA PHE A 5 -0.61 3.37 14.53
C PHE A 5 -0.19 2.14 13.72
N TYR A 6 1.00 2.14 13.09
CA TYR A 6 1.40 0.97 12.29
C TYR A 6 1.67 -0.28 13.15
N LEU A 7 2.09 -0.13 14.40
CA LEU A 7 2.16 -1.25 15.33
C LEU A 7 0.77 -1.81 15.64
N GLY A 8 -0.24 -0.95 15.83
CA GLY A 8 -1.63 -1.39 16.00
C GLY A 8 -2.17 -2.13 14.77
N VAL A 9 -1.85 -1.66 13.56
CA VAL A 9 -2.19 -2.37 12.30
C VAL A 9 -1.51 -3.75 12.26
N PHE A 10 -0.23 -3.84 12.63
CA PHE A 10 0.48 -5.12 12.68
C PHE A 10 -0.14 -6.10 13.67
N GLU A 11 -0.50 -5.64 14.88
CA GLU A 11 -1.17 -6.50 15.87
C GLU A 11 -2.54 -6.97 15.37
N ALA A 12 -3.30 -6.12 14.71
CA ALA A 12 -4.57 -6.50 14.10
C ALA A 12 -4.37 -7.55 12.98
N LEU A 13 -3.37 -7.37 12.12
CA LEU A 13 -3.04 -8.34 11.07
C LEU A 13 -2.70 -9.72 11.61
N LYS A 14 -2.06 -9.83 12.78
CA LYS A 14 -1.79 -11.12 13.43
C LYS A 14 -3.06 -11.91 13.78
N SER A 15 -4.18 -11.23 13.97
CA SER A 15 -5.47 -11.86 14.24
C SER A 15 -6.29 -12.13 12.95
N SER A 16 -5.81 -11.68 11.80
CA SER A 16 -6.45 -11.94 10.52
C SER A 16 -6.35 -13.42 10.14
N PRO A 17 -7.43 -14.03 9.65
CA PRO A 17 -7.37 -15.39 9.11
C PRO A 17 -6.65 -15.46 7.75
N TYR A 18 -6.29 -14.33 7.16
CA TYR A 18 -5.71 -14.22 5.82
C TYR A 18 -4.24 -13.85 5.83
N ALA A 19 -3.77 -13.09 6.83
CA ALA A 19 -2.42 -12.55 6.86
C ALA A 19 -1.43 -13.51 7.51
N ASP A 20 -0.24 -13.63 6.92
CA ASP A 20 0.93 -14.22 7.56
C ASP A 20 1.82 -13.09 8.09
N PRO A 21 2.03 -12.98 9.42
CA PRO A 21 2.87 -11.93 10.01
C PRO A 21 4.32 -11.94 9.51
N ASN A 22 4.80 -13.07 8.97
CA ASN A 22 6.13 -13.18 8.38
C ASN A 22 6.19 -12.69 6.93
N LYS A 23 5.04 -12.36 6.32
CA LYS A 23 4.94 -11.79 4.98
C LYS A 23 4.51 -10.32 5.07
N LEU A 24 5.25 -9.53 5.82
CA LEU A 24 4.98 -8.11 6.02
C LEU A 24 6.21 -7.27 5.71
N LEU A 25 6.02 -6.25 4.89
CA LEU A 25 7.01 -5.22 4.55
C LEU A 25 6.43 -3.84 4.89
N LEU A 26 7.18 -3.03 5.60
CA LEU A 26 6.85 -1.63 5.87
C LEU A 26 7.69 -0.74 4.95
N THR A 27 7.05 0.16 4.23
CA THR A 27 7.75 1.13 3.36
C THR A 27 7.74 2.50 4.01
N GLY A 28 8.93 3.06 4.15
CA GLY A 28 9.15 4.36 4.76
C GLY A 28 9.97 5.29 3.87
N LYS A 29 10.29 6.46 4.41
CA LYS A 29 11.01 7.53 3.71
C LYS A 29 12.46 7.18 3.41
N LYS A 30 13.09 6.37 4.28
CA LYS A 30 14.52 6.01 4.20
C LYS A 30 14.74 4.63 3.59
N GLY A 31 13.69 3.81 3.46
CA GLY A 31 13.79 2.45 2.94
C GLY A 31 12.60 1.59 3.34
N SER A 32 12.75 0.30 3.14
CA SER A 32 11.75 -0.70 3.50
C SER A 32 12.26 -1.58 4.64
N TYR A 33 11.34 -2.10 5.44
CA TYR A 33 11.66 -2.84 6.67
C TYR A 33 10.87 -4.14 6.74
N VAL A 34 11.55 -5.21 7.12
CA VAL A 34 10.95 -6.51 7.41
C VAL A 34 11.49 -7.04 8.74
N LEU A 35 10.74 -7.93 9.40
CA LEU A 35 11.24 -8.63 10.58
C LEU A 35 12.36 -9.61 10.20
N GLU A 36 13.27 -9.92 11.13
CA GLU A 36 14.27 -10.99 10.95
C GLU A 36 13.63 -12.35 10.67
N THR A 37 12.40 -12.57 11.13
CA THR A 37 11.59 -13.78 10.91
C THR A 37 10.88 -13.82 9.56
N VAL A 38 11.13 -12.84 8.68
CA VAL A 38 10.49 -12.76 7.37
C VAL A 38 10.61 -14.07 6.58
N ASP A 39 9.51 -14.46 5.95
CA ASP A 39 9.49 -15.59 5.02
C ASP A 39 10.52 -15.38 3.89
N PRO A 40 11.42 -16.35 3.63
CA PRO A 40 12.50 -16.17 2.65
C PRO A 40 12.00 -15.95 1.21
N ASP A 41 10.92 -16.61 0.80
CA ASP A 41 10.38 -16.49 -0.55
C ASP A 41 9.69 -15.13 -0.72
N TYR A 42 8.96 -14.68 0.31
CA TYR A 42 8.40 -13.33 0.35
C TYR A 42 9.48 -12.25 0.31
N LEU A 43 10.58 -12.44 1.04
CA LEU A 43 11.71 -11.51 0.99
C LEU A 43 12.33 -11.44 -0.40
N ALA A 44 12.58 -12.59 -1.02
CA ALA A 44 13.13 -12.66 -2.38
C ALA A 44 12.23 -11.95 -3.39
N LEU A 45 10.92 -12.18 -3.31
CA LEU A 45 9.94 -11.48 -4.13
C LEU A 45 9.96 -9.96 -3.88
N SER A 46 9.96 -9.55 -2.61
CA SER A 46 9.96 -8.13 -2.24
C SER A 46 11.20 -7.38 -2.74
N GLN A 47 12.35 -8.05 -2.81
CA GLN A 47 13.61 -7.47 -3.32
C GLN A 47 13.58 -7.13 -4.82
N HIS A 48 12.66 -7.71 -5.60
CA HIS A 48 12.48 -7.32 -7.01
C HIS A 48 11.82 -5.95 -7.18
N TYR A 49 11.05 -5.52 -6.18
CA TYR A 49 10.25 -4.28 -6.26
C TYR A 49 10.70 -3.20 -5.27
N ASN A 50 11.51 -3.57 -4.28
CA ASN A 50 11.93 -2.65 -3.23
C ASN A 50 13.44 -2.66 -3.07
N GLU A 51 14.05 -1.51 -3.25
CA GLU A 51 15.44 -1.30 -2.89
C GLU A 51 15.59 -1.04 -1.39
N ASN A 52 16.77 -1.30 -0.84
CA ASN A 52 17.13 -0.98 0.54
C ASN A 52 16.20 -1.58 1.59
N ILE A 53 15.93 -2.90 1.50
CA ILE A 53 15.18 -3.63 2.53
C ILE A 53 16.11 -3.91 3.71
N GLN A 54 15.72 -3.46 4.89
CA GLN A 54 16.43 -3.63 6.16
C GLN A 54 15.70 -4.65 7.03
N LYS A 55 16.43 -5.60 7.62
CA LYS A 55 15.89 -6.52 8.61
C LYS A 55 15.99 -5.90 10.00
N VAL A 56 14.89 -5.94 10.74
CA VAL A 56 14.80 -5.46 12.12
C VAL A 56 14.35 -6.57 13.05
N LYS A 57 14.84 -6.55 14.31
CA LYS A 57 14.40 -7.52 15.34
C LYS A 57 12.96 -7.27 15.76
N SER A 58 12.57 -6.00 15.80
CA SER A 58 11.23 -5.57 16.18
C SER A 58 10.83 -4.35 15.34
N LEU A 59 9.55 -4.27 14.99
CA LEU A 59 9.02 -3.09 14.29
C LEU A 59 9.10 -1.81 15.13
N VAL A 60 9.22 -1.94 16.47
CA VAL A 60 9.44 -0.81 17.39
C VAL A 60 10.80 -0.13 17.14
N ASP A 61 11.78 -0.87 16.63
CA ASP A 61 13.14 -0.37 16.39
C ASP A 61 13.23 0.55 15.16
N ILE A 62 12.20 0.57 14.32
CA ILE A 62 12.18 1.40 13.09
C ILE A 62 12.22 2.88 13.48
N GLN A 63 13.20 3.60 12.91
CA GLN A 63 13.40 5.04 13.07
C GLN A 63 13.16 5.75 11.73
N ASP A 64 11.94 5.58 11.20
CA ASP A 64 11.54 6.14 9.92
C ASP A 64 10.06 6.57 9.93
N GLU A 65 9.69 7.34 8.93
CA GLU A 65 8.31 7.76 8.65
C GLU A 65 7.68 6.73 7.70
N ILE A 66 6.84 5.85 8.24
CA ILE A 66 6.20 4.78 7.48
C ILE A 66 4.98 5.32 6.72
N PHE A 67 4.87 4.95 5.45
CA PHE A 67 3.77 5.36 4.56
C PHE A 67 2.78 4.23 4.32
N LYS A 68 3.30 2.99 4.22
CA LYS A 68 2.57 1.84 3.70
C LYS A 68 3.07 0.56 4.35
N LEU A 69 2.15 -0.37 4.56
CA LEU A 69 2.45 -1.76 4.84
C LEU A 69 2.05 -2.58 3.60
N THR A 70 2.87 -3.56 3.24
CA THR A 70 2.57 -4.50 2.16
C THR A 70 2.61 -5.91 2.71
N THR A 71 1.60 -6.72 2.41
CA THR A 71 1.54 -8.14 2.78
C THR A 71 1.04 -8.97 1.60
N ASN A 72 1.27 -10.29 1.64
CA ASN A 72 0.71 -11.21 0.65
C ASN A 72 -0.31 -12.11 1.32
N PHE A 73 -1.44 -12.29 0.67
CA PHE A 73 -2.47 -13.26 1.03
C PHE A 73 -2.45 -14.42 0.01
N ASP A 74 -3.20 -15.49 0.29
CA ASP A 74 -3.44 -16.53 -0.70
C ASP A 74 -4.17 -15.92 -1.91
N ALA A 75 -3.74 -16.26 -3.13
CA ALA A 75 -4.32 -15.74 -4.37
C ALA A 75 -5.83 -15.96 -4.47
N ALA A 76 -6.34 -17.06 -3.93
CA ALA A 76 -7.76 -17.39 -3.91
C ALA A 76 -8.56 -16.54 -2.91
N LEU A 77 -7.90 -15.92 -1.93
CA LEU A 77 -8.52 -15.22 -0.79
C LEU A 77 -8.11 -13.73 -0.72
N VAL A 78 -7.43 -13.23 -1.73
CA VAL A 78 -6.88 -11.86 -1.72
C VAL A 78 -7.97 -10.80 -1.59
N LEU A 79 -9.12 -10.98 -2.23
CA LEU A 79 -10.23 -10.03 -2.16
C LEU A 79 -10.94 -10.04 -0.81
N GLU A 80 -11.15 -11.23 -0.25
CA GLU A 80 -11.70 -11.39 1.10
C GLU A 80 -10.75 -10.80 2.16
N GLY A 81 -9.44 -10.98 1.96
CA GLY A 81 -8.43 -10.41 2.82
C GLY A 81 -8.38 -8.87 2.74
N GLU A 82 -8.47 -8.30 1.54
CA GLU A 82 -8.58 -6.85 1.30
C GLU A 82 -9.80 -6.27 2.02
N GLN A 83 -10.95 -6.90 1.84
CA GLN A 83 -12.19 -6.50 2.50
C GLN A 83 -12.06 -6.59 4.02
N TRP A 84 -11.53 -7.71 4.53
CA TRP A 84 -11.35 -7.90 5.97
C TRP A 84 -10.47 -6.80 6.59
N VAL A 85 -9.33 -6.46 5.97
CA VAL A 85 -8.46 -5.39 6.47
C VAL A 85 -9.20 -4.06 6.53
N THR A 86 -9.92 -3.71 5.47
CA THR A 86 -10.64 -2.43 5.37
C THR A 86 -11.77 -2.33 6.40
N GLU A 87 -12.46 -3.44 6.69
CA GLU A 87 -13.59 -3.45 7.63
C GLU A 87 -13.16 -3.59 9.09
N ASN A 88 -12.04 -4.25 9.37
CA ASN A 88 -11.65 -4.61 10.74
C ASN A 88 -10.50 -3.76 11.31
N ILE A 89 -9.78 -3.01 10.48
CA ILE A 89 -8.68 -2.16 10.93
C ILE A 89 -9.03 -0.68 10.69
N PRO A 90 -9.48 0.05 11.71
CA PRO A 90 -9.89 1.45 11.55
C PRO A 90 -8.77 2.35 11.06
N GLY A 91 -9.09 3.29 10.16
CA GLY A 91 -8.18 4.32 9.66
C GLY A 91 -7.23 3.85 8.55
N VAL A 92 -7.40 2.62 8.06
CA VAL A 92 -6.70 2.13 6.89
C VAL A 92 -7.68 1.66 5.82
N LYS A 93 -7.20 1.62 4.59
CA LYS A 93 -7.76 0.85 3.49
C LYS A 93 -6.71 -0.08 2.91
N ALA A 94 -7.15 -1.24 2.46
CA ALA A 94 -6.34 -2.18 1.72
C ALA A 94 -6.62 -2.06 0.23
N MET A 95 -5.63 -2.34 -0.60
CA MET A 95 -5.75 -2.32 -2.06
C MET A 95 -4.90 -3.44 -2.65
N THR A 96 -5.52 -4.29 -3.44
CA THR A 96 -4.80 -5.29 -4.24
C THR A 96 -3.96 -4.59 -5.30
N THR A 97 -2.67 -4.88 -5.33
CA THR A 97 -1.70 -4.28 -6.27
C THR A 97 -1.28 -5.23 -7.40
N GLY A 98 -1.87 -6.40 -7.45
CA GLY A 98 -1.65 -7.47 -8.40
C GLY A 98 -1.22 -8.76 -7.72
N PHE A 99 -1.56 -9.90 -8.32
CA PHE A 99 -1.30 -11.24 -7.79
C PHE A 99 -1.84 -11.42 -6.35
N GLU A 100 -0.97 -11.67 -5.40
CA GLU A 100 -1.27 -11.93 -3.99
C GLU A 100 -0.99 -10.73 -3.09
N SER A 101 -0.49 -9.63 -3.65
CA SER A 101 0.02 -8.50 -2.89
C SER A 101 -1.09 -7.50 -2.55
N ILE A 102 -1.12 -7.11 -1.29
CA ILE A 102 -2.04 -6.10 -0.75
C ILE A 102 -1.22 -4.98 -0.11
N ASP A 103 -1.49 -3.75 -0.55
CA ASP A 103 -1.01 -2.53 0.07
C ASP A 103 -2.02 -2.01 1.08
N ILE A 104 -1.57 -1.73 2.29
CA ILE A 104 -2.35 -1.15 3.38
C ILE A 104 -1.86 0.28 3.62
N VAL A 105 -2.72 1.23 3.37
CA VAL A 105 -2.45 2.68 3.49
C VAL A 105 -3.48 3.34 4.41
N LEU A 106 -3.24 4.58 4.81
CA LEU A 106 -4.26 5.37 5.50
C LEU A 106 -5.48 5.54 4.59
N ASP A 107 -6.67 5.47 5.16
CA ASP A 107 -7.94 5.44 4.43
C ASP A 107 -8.18 6.67 3.53
N TYR A 108 -7.61 7.82 3.90
CA TYR A 108 -7.68 9.07 3.15
C TYR A 108 -6.56 9.25 2.10
N VAL A 109 -5.64 8.28 1.95
CA VAL A 109 -4.52 8.37 1.01
C VAL A 109 -4.84 7.56 -0.25
N ASP A 110 -4.80 8.21 -1.41
CA ASP A 110 -4.85 7.56 -2.72
C ASP A 110 -4.19 8.45 -3.79
N LYS A 111 -4.12 7.96 -5.02
CA LYS A 111 -3.49 8.66 -6.13
C LYS A 111 -4.23 9.94 -6.52
N GLY A 112 -5.56 10.00 -6.38
CA GLY A 112 -6.35 11.20 -6.65
C GLY A 112 -6.08 12.31 -5.64
N VAL A 113 -6.04 11.98 -4.34
CA VAL A 113 -5.65 12.92 -3.29
C VAL A 113 -4.21 13.43 -3.51
N ALA A 114 -3.29 12.53 -3.86
CA ALA A 114 -1.89 12.89 -4.05
C ALA A 114 -1.69 13.83 -5.26
N ILE A 115 -2.32 13.54 -6.40
CA ILE A 115 -2.19 14.38 -7.60
C ILE A 115 -2.84 15.74 -7.41
N THR A 116 -3.98 15.82 -6.71
CA THR A 116 -4.65 17.08 -6.38
C THR A 116 -3.74 17.96 -5.49
N ALA A 117 -3.19 17.37 -4.43
CA ALA A 117 -2.27 18.10 -3.55
C ALA A 117 -0.99 18.57 -4.28
N LEU A 118 -0.49 17.76 -5.23
CA LEU A 118 0.67 18.16 -6.04
C LEU A 118 0.33 19.28 -7.01
N ALA A 119 -0.81 19.21 -7.69
CA ALA A 119 -1.27 20.26 -8.61
C ALA A 119 -1.47 21.60 -7.87
N ASP A 120 -2.14 21.57 -6.72
CA ASP A 120 -2.32 22.73 -5.86
C ASP A 120 -0.97 23.37 -5.46
N LYS A 121 -0.02 22.55 -5.04
CA LYS A 121 1.33 22.99 -4.66
C LYS A 121 2.09 23.65 -5.82
N LEU A 122 1.86 23.18 -7.05
CA LEU A 122 2.48 23.69 -8.26
C LEU A 122 1.69 24.86 -8.90
N GLY A 123 0.51 25.19 -8.40
CA GLY A 123 -0.38 26.20 -8.99
C GLY A 123 -0.95 25.78 -10.34
N ILE A 124 -1.12 24.46 -10.58
CA ILE A 124 -1.65 23.88 -11.81
C ILE A 124 -3.11 23.51 -11.58
N SER A 125 -4.00 23.94 -12.48
CA SER A 125 -5.41 23.55 -12.45
C SER A 125 -5.59 22.11 -12.91
N MET A 126 -6.51 21.35 -12.30
CA MET A 126 -6.72 19.93 -12.58
C MET A 126 -7.18 19.68 -14.02
N ASP A 127 -7.82 20.65 -14.67
CA ASP A 127 -8.16 20.58 -16.11
C ASP A 127 -6.93 20.60 -17.04
N GLN A 128 -5.76 20.98 -16.54
CA GLN A 128 -4.47 20.93 -17.26
C GLN A 128 -3.66 19.67 -16.96
N VAL A 129 -4.16 18.77 -16.10
CA VAL A 129 -3.47 17.55 -15.67
C VAL A 129 -3.93 16.36 -16.52
N MET A 130 -2.97 15.64 -17.07
CA MET A 130 -3.18 14.35 -17.73
C MET A 130 -2.65 13.23 -16.86
N ALA A 131 -3.43 12.15 -16.72
CA ALA A 131 -3.00 10.95 -15.99
C ALA A 131 -3.35 9.68 -16.77
N PHE A 132 -2.51 8.67 -16.59
CA PHE A 132 -2.70 7.34 -17.16
C PHE A 132 -2.97 6.35 -16.03
N GLY A 133 -4.01 5.53 -16.17
CA GLY A 133 -4.39 4.54 -15.18
C GLY A 133 -5.02 3.31 -15.82
N ASP A 134 -4.75 2.13 -15.25
CA ASP A 134 -5.19 0.85 -15.80
C ASP A 134 -5.94 -0.03 -14.79
N ASN A 135 -6.00 0.39 -13.52
CA ASN A 135 -6.55 -0.44 -12.46
C ASN A 135 -7.39 0.37 -11.46
N LEU A 136 -8.11 -0.31 -10.57
CA LEU A 136 -9.02 0.29 -9.57
C LEU A 136 -8.32 1.27 -8.62
N ASN A 137 -7.05 1.05 -8.30
CA ASN A 137 -6.27 1.98 -7.49
C ASN A 137 -5.97 3.33 -8.18
N ASP A 138 -6.22 3.42 -9.50
CA ASP A 138 -6.09 4.65 -10.28
C ASP A 138 -7.44 5.39 -10.42
N LEU A 139 -8.56 4.75 -10.09
CA LEU A 139 -9.90 5.25 -10.39
C LEU A 139 -10.11 6.67 -9.89
N HIS A 140 -9.79 6.96 -8.62
CA HIS A 140 -9.96 8.30 -8.07
C HIS A 140 -9.07 9.34 -8.79
N MET A 141 -7.83 8.98 -9.13
CA MET A 141 -6.95 9.85 -9.93
C MET A 141 -7.58 10.15 -11.29
N MET A 142 -8.11 9.13 -11.98
CA MET A 142 -8.78 9.30 -13.27
C MET A 142 -10.05 10.17 -13.20
N GLN A 143 -10.72 10.20 -12.04
CA GLN A 143 -11.93 11.00 -11.82
C GLN A 143 -11.64 12.48 -11.58
N VAL A 144 -10.47 12.82 -11.05
CA VAL A 144 -10.16 14.21 -10.64
C VAL A 144 -9.32 14.99 -11.65
N VAL A 145 -8.64 14.32 -12.60
CA VAL A 145 -7.83 14.98 -13.63
C VAL A 145 -8.69 15.41 -14.82
N GLY A 146 -8.28 16.47 -15.51
CA GLY A 146 -8.96 16.97 -16.71
C GLY A 146 -8.79 16.04 -17.93
N HIS A 147 -7.69 15.29 -18.02
CA HIS A 147 -7.37 14.43 -19.15
C HIS A 147 -7.03 13.02 -18.69
N PRO A 148 -8.03 12.19 -18.28
CA PRO A 148 -7.81 10.79 -17.96
C PRO A 148 -7.59 9.94 -19.23
N VAL A 149 -6.60 9.05 -19.19
CA VAL A 149 -6.28 8.14 -20.30
C VAL A 149 -6.14 6.73 -19.76
N ALA A 150 -6.97 5.82 -20.26
CA ALA A 150 -6.88 4.40 -19.95
C ALA A 150 -6.34 3.64 -21.18
N PRO A 151 -5.37 2.71 -21.01
CA PRO A 151 -4.95 1.82 -22.07
C PRO A 151 -6.08 0.83 -22.42
N GLU A 152 -6.01 0.23 -23.62
CA GLU A 152 -7.06 -0.69 -24.11
C GLU A 152 -7.28 -1.90 -23.20
N ASN A 153 -6.23 -2.34 -22.49
CA ASN A 153 -6.27 -3.45 -21.55
C ASN A 153 -6.55 -3.04 -20.10
N ALA A 154 -6.96 -1.79 -19.87
CA ALA A 154 -7.37 -1.35 -18.53
C ALA A 154 -8.58 -2.16 -18.04
N ARG A 155 -8.72 -2.28 -16.72
CA ARG A 155 -9.92 -2.86 -16.11
C ARG A 155 -11.15 -1.99 -16.44
N PRO A 156 -12.29 -2.62 -16.79
CA PRO A 156 -13.55 -1.92 -17.06
C PRO A 156 -14.09 -1.21 -15.83
#